data_af40114c611059c37b0ecfbfd6982d52
#
_entry.id   af40114c611059c37b0ecfbfd6982d52
#
_cell.length_a   1.000
_cell.length_b   1.000
_cell.length_c   1.000
_cell.angle_alpha   90.00
_cell.angle_beta   90.00
_cell.angle_gamma   90.00
#
_symmetry.space_group_name_H-M   'P 1'
#
loop_
_entity.id
_entity.type
_entity.pdbx_description
1 polymer ?
#
loop_
_entity_poly.entity_id
_entity_poly.type
_entity_poly.pdbx_seq_one_letter_code
_entity_poly.pdbx_strand_id
1 'polypeptide(L)'
;MASHLPNEIERAAKRADELARNMMGGGTIFNNLGMYYIGPLDGHNIEDLVKILQNLKDSSNEGPVLLHIVTEKGKGHPFGKEVTEKYHAVPKFDVITGEHKKSASKNKTYTQIFSEELINQATKDEKIIAVTAAMPSGTGLDKFSERFPERFFDVGIAEQHAVTFCAGMSSEGFKPYCSIYSNFLQRAYDQIVHD
;
A
#
# COMPACT_ATOMS: atom_id res chain seq x y z
N MET A 1 -34.57 3.71 -35.16
CA MET A 1 -34.84 2.27 -35.42
C MET A 1 -33.67 1.50 -34.79
N ALA A 2 -33.81 1.07 -33.53
CA ALA A 2 -32.87 0.17 -32.90
C ALA A 2 -33.29 -1.27 -33.25
N SER A 3 -32.60 -1.88 -34.21
CA SER A 3 -32.82 -3.27 -34.59
C SER A 3 -32.42 -4.17 -33.40
N HIS A 4 -33.38 -4.98 -32.93
CA HIS A 4 -33.11 -6.08 -32.03
C HIS A 4 -32.19 -7.09 -32.73
N LEU A 5 -30.91 -7.00 -32.44
CA LEU A 5 -29.99 -8.10 -32.77
C LEU A 5 -30.33 -9.31 -31.90
N PRO A 6 -30.30 -10.54 -32.44
CA PRO A 6 -30.50 -11.73 -31.63
C PRO A 6 -29.49 -11.74 -30.47
N ASN A 7 -29.97 -12.10 -29.26
CA ASN A 7 -29.18 -12.10 -28.01
C ASN A 7 -27.79 -12.75 -28.13
N GLU A 8 -27.62 -13.70 -29.04
CA GLU A 8 -26.32 -14.38 -29.30
C GLU A 8 -25.32 -13.47 -30.02
N ILE A 9 -25.80 -12.65 -30.99
CA ILE A 9 -24.94 -11.72 -31.73
C ILE A 9 -24.51 -10.56 -30.82
N GLU A 10 -25.41 -10.08 -29.96
CA GLU A 10 -25.09 -9.05 -28.96
C GLU A 10 -24.07 -9.56 -27.94
N ARG A 11 -24.21 -10.82 -27.48
CA ARG A 11 -23.23 -11.46 -26.59
C ARG A 11 -21.87 -11.68 -27.27
N ALA A 12 -21.87 -12.06 -28.55
CA ALA A 12 -20.62 -12.22 -29.32
C ALA A 12 -19.92 -10.88 -29.55
N ALA A 13 -20.68 -9.82 -29.83
CA ALA A 13 -20.13 -8.46 -29.97
C ALA A 13 -19.56 -7.92 -28.66
N LYS A 14 -20.24 -8.14 -27.53
CA LYS A 14 -19.73 -7.77 -26.19
C LYS A 14 -18.44 -8.54 -25.88
N ARG A 15 -18.37 -9.83 -26.15
CA ARG A 15 -17.14 -10.65 -25.95
C ARG A 15 -15.99 -10.18 -26.85
N ALA A 16 -16.27 -9.81 -28.10
CA ALA A 16 -15.24 -9.30 -29.00
C ALA A 16 -14.70 -7.93 -28.55
N ASP A 17 -15.57 -7.04 -28.03
CA ASP A 17 -15.20 -5.75 -27.47
C ASP A 17 -14.36 -5.93 -26.19
N GLU A 18 -14.76 -6.85 -25.30
CA GLU A 18 -14.01 -7.24 -24.11
C GLU A 18 -12.62 -7.79 -24.46
N LEU A 19 -12.52 -8.67 -25.45
CA LEU A 19 -11.25 -9.20 -25.94
C LEU A 19 -10.35 -8.09 -26.50
N ALA A 20 -10.91 -7.18 -27.31
CA ALA A 20 -10.17 -6.06 -27.85
C ALA A 20 -9.64 -5.13 -26.76
N ARG A 21 -10.45 -4.79 -25.77
CA ARG A 21 -10.03 -4.00 -24.59
C ARG A 21 -8.95 -4.71 -23.77
N ASN A 22 -9.08 -6.02 -23.57
CA ASN A 22 -8.10 -6.83 -22.86
C ASN A 22 -6.75 -6.89 -23.59
N MET A 23 -6.74 -6.88 -24.91
CA MET A 23 -5.51 -6.83 -25.72
C MET A 23 -4.83 -5.46 -25.70
N MET A 24 -5.56 -4.39 -25.40
CA MET A 24 -5.03 -3.02 -25.32
C MET A 24 -4.47 -2.63 -23.93
N GLY A 25 -4.45 -3.55 -22.97
CA GLY A 25 -3.66 -3.45 -21.75
C GLY A 25 -4.40 -2.87 -20.55
N GLY A 26 -5.26 -3.62 -19.90
CA GLY A 26 -5.76 -3.28 -18.57
C GLY A 26 -7.02 -4.06 -18.18
N GLY A 27 -7.07 -4.53 -16.95
CA GLY A 27 -8.30 -5.04 -16.35
C GLY A 27 -8.64 -6.51 -16.59
N THR A 28 -7.84 -7.27 -17.32
CA THR A 28 -8.14 -8.65 -17.69
C THR A 28 -8.50 -9.56 -16.51
N ILE A 29 -7.76 -9.44 -15.41
CA ILE A 29 -8.03 -10.21 -14.19
C ILE A 29 -9.37 -9.83 -13.56
N PHE A 30 -9.72 -8.55 -13.55
CA PHE A 30 -10.96 -8.04 -12.99
C PHE A 30 -12.17 -8.44 -13.85
N ASN A 31 -12.01 -8.39 -15.17
CA ASN A 31 -13.03 -8.85 -16.11
C ASN A 31 -13.29 -10.36 -15.95
N ASN A 32 -12.24 -11.15 -15.75
CA ASN A 32 -12.36 -12.59 -15.48
C ASN A 32 -13.07 -12.88 -14.14
N LEU A 33 -12.99 -11.96 -13.18
CA LEU A 33 -13.73 -12.01 -11.92
C LEU A 33 -15.18 -11.49 -12.04
N GLY A 34 -15.62 -11.15 -13.25
CA GLY A 34 -16.98 -10.67 -13.50
C GLY A 34 -17.20 -9.20 -13.21
N MET A 35 -16.14 -8.40 -13.08
CA MET A 35 -16.23 -6.96 -12.88
C MET A 35 -16.18 -6.22 -14.23
N TYR A 36 -16.97 -5.18 -14.37
CA TYR A 36 -16.81 -4.24 -15.49
C TYR A 36 -15.69 -3.26 -15.18
N TYR A 37 -14.56 -3.38 -15.87
CA TYR A 37 -13.39 -2.56 -15.62
C TYR A 37 -13.43 -1.27 -16.45
N ILE A 38 -13.20 -0.12 -15.77
CA ILE A 38 -13.06 1.21 -16.37
C ILE A 38 -11.74 1.81 -15.90
N GLY A 39 -10.86 2.13 -16.83
CA GLY A 39 -9.58 2.77 -16.50
C GLY A 39 -8.41 2.26 -17.33
N PRO A 40 -7.18 2.67 -17.00
CA PRO A 40 -6.84 3.64 -15.95
C PRO A 40 -7.30 5.07 -16.29
N LEU A 41 -7.76 5.83 -15.29
CA LEU A 41 -8.21 7.21 -15.42
C LEU A 41 -7.33 8.16 -14.62
N ASP A 42 -7.13 9.38 -15.09
CA ASP A 42 -6.48 10.43 -14.30
C ASP A 42 -7.38 10.86 -13.13
N GLY A 43 -7.01 10.48 -11.91
CA GLY A 43 -7.75 10.81 -10.69
C GLY A 43 -7.67 12.28 -10.29
N HIS A 44 -6.85 13.08 -10.95
CA HIS A 44 -6.79 14.53 -10.74
C HIS A 44 -7.66 15.33 -11.72
N ASN A 45 -8.18 14.68 -12.76
CA ASN A 45 -9.15 15.28 -13.66
C ASN A 45 -10.57 15.10 -13.12
N ILE A 46 -10.98 16.03 -12.27
CA ILE A 46 -12.30 15.98 -11.59
C ILE A 46 -13.46 16.07 -12.58
N GLU A 47 -13.32 16.84 -13.65
CA GLU A 47 -14.39 17.00 -14.65
C GLU A 47 -14.73 15.66 -15.33
N ASP A 48 -13.73 14.91 -15.74
CA ASP A 48 -13.94 13.60 -16.36
C ASP A 48 -14.43 12.56 -15.36
N LEU A 49 -13.90 12.57 -14.13
CA LEU A 49 -14.38 11.69 -13.07
C LEU A 49 -15.85 11.90 -12.77
N VAL A 50 -16.31 13.16 -12.68
CA VAL A 50 -17.72 13.48 -12.44
C VAL A 50 -18.59 12.94 -13.56
N LYS A 51 -18.21 13.16 -14.84
CA LYS A 51 -18.96 12.65 -16.00
C LYS A 51 -19.05 11.13 -16.00
N ILE A 52 -17.94 10.44 -15.71
CA ILE A 52 -17.89 8.97 -15.66
C ILE A 52 -18.79 8.44 -14.54
N LEU A 53 -18.72 9.04 -13.35
CA LEU A 53 -19.56 8.65 -12.22
C LEU A 53 -21.04 8.90 -12.48
N GLN A 54 -21.39 10.00 -13.15
CA GLN A 54 -22.76 10.27 -13.59
C GLN A 54 -23.25 9.21 -14.59
N ASN A 55 -22.45 8.90 -15.61
CA ASN A 55 -22.78 7.88 -16.59
C ASN A 55 -22.94 6.50 -15.93
N LEU A 56 -22.10 6.16 -14.96
CA LEU A 56 -22.22 4.92 -14.20
C LEU A 56 -23.50 4.86 -13.37
N LYS A 57 -23.87 5.97 -12.72
CA LYS A 57 -25.11 6.07 -11.95
C LYS A 57 -26.35 5.87 -12.82
N ASP A 58 -26.32 6.41 -14.05
CA ASP A 58 -27.46 6.39 -14.98
C ASP A 58 -27.46 5.11 -15.85
N SER A 59 -26.38 4.31 -15.81
CA SER A 59 -26.29 3.06 -16.57
C SER A 59 -27.01 1.92 -15.86
N SER A 60 -27.66 1.06 -16.64
CA SER A 60 -28.24 -0.20 -16.17
C SER A 60 -27.23 -1.35 -16.13
N ASN A 61 -26.03 -1.11 -15.61
CA ASN A 61 -25.00 -2.16 -15.53
C ASN A 61 -25.45 -3.30 -14.63
N GLU A 62 -25.52 -4.49 -15.18
CA GLU A 62 -25.72 -5.72 -14.43
C GLU A 62 -24.37 -6.23 -13.90
N GLY A 63 -24.00 -5.85 -12.69
CA GLY A 63 -22.79 -6.36 -12.03
C GLY A 63 -21.90 -5.29 -11.42
N PRO A 64 -20.84 -5.70 -10.72
CA PRO A 64 -19.92 -4.79 -10.06
C PRO A 64 -19.03 -4.06 -11.08
N VAL A 65 -18.78 -2.78 -10.83
CA VAL A 65 -17.88 -1.95 -11.63
C VAL A 65 -16.62 -1.67 -10.83
N LEU A 66 -15.45 -1.91 -11.46
CA LEU A 66 -14.15 -1.51 -10.94
C LEU A 66 -13.68 -0.27 -11.68
N LEU A 67 -13.70 0.87 -11.00
CA LEU A 67 -13.19 2.13 -11.52
C LEU A 67 -11.72 2.29 -11.09
N HIS A 68 -10.77 2.14 -12.02
CA HIS A 68 -9.35 2.29 -11.76
C HIS A 68 -8.92 3.74 -11.93
N ILE A 69 -8.62 4.39 -10.83
CA ILE A 69 -8.20 5.79 -10.77
C ILE A 69 -6.72 5.84 -10.40
N VAL A 70 -5.92 6.53 -11.22
CA VAL A 70 -4.49 6.76 -10.99
C VAL A 70 -4.29 8.16 -10.43
N THR A 71 -3.65 8.25 -9.28
CA THR A 71 -3.36 9.52 -8.62
C THR A 71 -1.87 9.65 -8.30
N GLU A 72 -1.41 10.89 -8.24
CA GLU A 72 -0.08 11.23 -7.74
C GLU A 72 -0.22 11.76 -6.31
N LYS A 73 0.33 11.04 -5.33
CA LYS A 73 0.26 11.43 -3.92
C LYS A 73 0.92 12.78 -3.71
N GLY A 74 0.21 13.72 -3.06
CA GLY A 74 0.70 15.07 -2.81
C GLY A 74 0.60 16.05 -3.99
N LYS A 75 -0.02 15.66 -5.11
CA LYS A 75 -0.22 16.57 -6.25
C LYS A 75 -1.00 17.82 -5.83
N GLY A 76 -0.52 18.99 -6.24
CA GLY A 76 -1.11 20.29 -5.88
C GLY A 76 -0.65 20.84 -4.53
N HIS A 77 0.05 20.05 -3.71
CA HIS A 77 0.65 20.55 -2.48
C HIS A 77 2.06 21.11 -2.77
N PRO A 78 2.39 22.34 -2.33
CA PRO A 78 3.68 22.98 -2.65
C PRO A 78 4.91 22.17 -2.21
N PHE A 79 4.76 21.34 -1.16
CA PHE A 79 5.81 20.47 -0.62
C PHE A 79 5.55 18.97 -0.83
N GLY A 80 4.51 18.61 -1.63
CA GLY A 80 3.99 17.25 -1.68
C GLY A 80 4.89 16.24 -2.35
N LYS A 81 5.62 16.62 -3.40
CA LYS A 81 6.46 15.69 -4.17
C LYS A 81 7.71 15.24 -3.41
N GLU A 82 8.34 16.14 -2.69
CA GLU A 82 9.62 15.88 -2.02
C GLU A 82 9.43 15.24 -0.62
N VAL A 83 8.23 15.30 -0.07
CA VAL A 83 7.99 14.97 1.34
C VAL A 83 6.68 14.20 1.55
N THR A 84 6.36 13.29 0.64
CA THR A 84 5.09 12.55 0.62
C THR A 84 4.83 11.82 1.95
N GLU A 85 5.86 11.27 2.58
CA GLU A 85 5.74 10.60 3.88
C GLU A 85 5.55 11.60 5.02
N LYS A 86 6.20 12.76 4.97
CA LYS A 86 6.13 13.80 6.00
C LYS A 86 4.72 14.34 6.20
N TYR A 87 3.91 14.39 5.14
CA TYR A 87 2.54 14.91 5.17
C TYR A 87 1.45 13.82 5.17
N HIS A 88 1.82 12.55 5.24
CA HIS A 88 0.85 11.45 5.27
C HIS A 88 0.19 11.35 6.62
N ALA A 89 0.48 11.52 7.69
CA ALA A 89 -0.20 11.59 8.99
C ALA A 89 0.36 12.81 9.75
N VAL A 90 0.01 13.98 9.24
CA VAL A 90 0.74 15.21 9.58
C VAL A 90 0.40 15.71 10.99
N PRO A 91 1.40 15.94 11.87
CA PRO A 91 1.21 16.71 13.11
C PRO A 91 0.99 18.19 12.79
N LYS A 92 0.78 19.01 13.82
CA LYS A 92 0.67 20.47 13.64
C LYS A 92 1.92 21.02 12.97
N PHE A 93 1.73 21.75 11.87
CA PHE A 93 2.80 22.38 11.12
C PHE A 93 2.47 23.84 10.80
N ASP A 94 3.48 24.61 10.47
CA ASP A 94 3.31 25.97 9.95
C ASP A 94 2.87 25.92 8.49
N VAL A 95 1.74 26.57 8.17
CA VAL A 95 1.14 26.50 6.83
C VAL A 95 1.99 27.21 5.77
N ILE A 96 2.76 28.23 6.18
CA ILE A 96 3.57 29.04 5.27
C ILE A 96 4.90 28.35 4.97
N THR A 97 5.58 27.86 6.02
CA THR A 97 6.92 27.26 5.89
C THR A 97 6.89 25.74 5.70
N GLY A 98 5.76 25.09 5.99
CA GLY A 98 5.65 23.63 5.99
C GLY A 98 6.44 22.95 7.14
N GLU A 99 6.98 23.71 8.09
CA GLU A 99 7.75 23.16 9.19
C GLU A 99 6.87 22.53 10.27
N HIS A 100 7.21 21.31 10.68
CA HIS A 100 6.54 20.65 11.78
C HIS A 100 7.01 21.23 13.12
N LYS A 101 6.08 21.52 14.02
CA LYS A 101 6.43 21.87 15.41
C LYS A 101 7.02 20.64 16.09
N LYS A 102 8.34 20.62 16.24
CA LYS A 102 9.02 19.56 16.99
C LYS A 102 8.59 19.64 18.45
N SER A 103 8.19 18.50 19.02
CA SER A 103 8.00 18.39 20.46
C SER A 103 9.33 18.64 21.16
N ALA A 104 9.33 19.54 22.14
CA ALA A 104 10.52 19.88 22.91
C ALA A 104 10.86 18.85 24.01
N SER A 105 10.43 17.60 23.88
CA SER A 105 10.77 16.55 24.84
C SER A 105 12.28 16.33 24.86
N LYS A 106 12.89 16.48 26.05
CA LYS A 106 14.31 16.18 26.29
C LYS A 106 14.58 14.68 26.41
N ASN A 107 13.54 13.87 26.60
CA ASN A 107 13.66 12.44 26.81
C ASN A 107 13.53 11.71 25.47
N LYS A 108 14.32 10.66 25.29
CA LYS A 108 14.19 9.74 24.15
C LYS A 108 12.85 9.00 24.22
N THR A 109 12.26 8.77 23.07
CA THR A 109 11.08 7.89 22.94
C THR A 109 11.48 6.42 23.07
N TYR A 110 10.52 5.56 23.39
CA TYR A 110 10.73 4.09 23.38
C TYR A 110 11.25 3.59 22.02
N THR A 111 10.69 4.12 20.93
CA THR A 111 11.14 3.81 19.56
C THR A 111 12.63 4.13 19.36
N GLN A 112 13.09 5.30 19.85
CA GLN A 112 14.50 5.68 19.74
C GLN A 112 15.42 4.77 20.54
N ILE A 113 15.03 4.43 21.77
CA ILE A 113 15.80 3.51 22.62
C ILE A 113 15.85 2.11 22.00
N PHE A 114 14.72 1.61 21.52
CA PHE A 114 14.65 0.33 20.83
C PHE A 114 15.56 0.29 19.60
N SER A 115 15.47 1.30 18.73
CA SER A 115 16.28 1.39 17.51
C SER A 115 17.79 1.39 17.81
N GLU A 116 18.22 2.21 18.79
CA GLU A 116 19.62 2.31 19.18
C GLU A 116 20.14 0.99 19.75
N GLU A 117 19.36 0.34 20.60
CA GLU A 117 19.78 -0.93 21.21
C GLU A 117 19.77 -2.07 20.20
N LEU A 118 18.78 -2.14 19.31
CA LEU A 118 18.75 -3.15 18.25
C LEU A 118 19.98 -3.04 17.34
N ILE A 119 20.38 -1.82 16.96
CA ILE A 119 21.61 -1.57 16.18
C ILE A 119 22.85 -2.00 16.97
N ASN A 120 22.91 -1.68 18.26
CA ASN A 120 24.02 -2.07 19.13
C ASN A 120 24.15 -3.61 19.21
N GLN A 121 23.06 -4.32 19.39
CA GLN A 121 23.04 -5.78 19.42
C GLN A 121 23.41 -6.38 18.05
N ALA A 122 22.84 -5.86 16.96
CA ALA A 122 23.13 -6.34 15.61
C ALA A 122 24.57 -6.09 15.15
N THR A 123 25.27 -5.14 15.77
CA THR A 123 26.71 -4.93 15.55
C THR A 123 27.56 -6.06 16.14
N LYS A 124 27.04 -6.72 17.20
CA LYS A 124 27.73 -7.82 17.90
C LYS A 124 27.27 -9.20 17.43
N ASP A 125 26.10 -9.29 16.84
CA ASP A 125 25.49 -10.55 16.42
C ASP A 125 24.92 -10.39 15.00
N GLU A 126 25.56 -11.03 14.02
CA GLU A 126 25.17 -11.01 12.62
C GLU A 126 23.87 -11.75 12.33
N LYS A 127 23.39 -12.56 13.26
CA LYS A 127 22.14 -13.29 13.11
C LYS A 127 20.90 -12.43 13.37
N ILE A 128 21.06 -11.22 13.91
CA ILE A 128 19.95 -10.30 14.14
C ILE A 128 19.49 -9.69 12.83
N ILE A 129 18.20 -9.85 12.57
CA ILE A 129 17.49 -9.36 11.37
C ILE A 129 16.32 -8.51 11.84
N ALA A 130 16.03 -7.43 11.14
CA ALA A 130 14.88 -6.57 11.40
C ALA A 130 13.83 -6.70 10.28
N VAL A 131 12.58 -6.92 10.68
CA VAL A 131 11.45 -7.06 9.77
C VAL A 131 10.34 -6.09 10.18
N THR A 132 9.73 -5.43 9.21
CA THR A 132 8.56 -4.58 9.42
C THR A 132 7.56 -4.74 8.29
N ALA A 133 6.36 -4.19 8.46
CA ALA A 133 5.28 -4.21 7.47
C ALA A 133 4.87 -2.76 7.12
N ALA A 134 5.61 -2.12 6.21
CA ALA A 134 5.40 -0.76 5.72
C ALA A 134 5.44 0.34 6.80
N MET A 135 6.21 0.14 7.89
CA MET A 135 6.31 1.13 8.97
C MET A 135 7.74 1.31 9.53
N PRO A 136 8.78 1.47 8.67
CA PRO A 136 10.16 1.52 9.13
C PRO A 136 10.43 2.70 10.06
N SER A 137 10.02 3.91 9.70
CA SER A 137 10.27 5.11 10.51
C SER A 137 9.46 5.11 11.81
N GLY A 138 8.23 4.59 11.78
CA GLY A 138 7.39 4.51 12.98
C GLY A 138 7.88 3.50 14.01
N THR A 139 8.53 2.42 13.59
CA THR A 139 9.16 1.42 14.44
C THR A 139 10.63 1.73 14.77
N GLY A 140 11.22 2.76 14.12
CA GLY A 140 12.62 3.15 14.29
C GLY A 140 13.61 2.27 13.53
N LEU A 141 13.14 1.48 12.58
CA LEU A 141 13.98 0.60 11.76
C LEU A 141 14.62 1.29 10.55
N ASP A 142 14.29 2.54 10.27
CA ASP A 142 14.94 3.37 9.25
C ASP A 142 16.47 3.41 9.43
N LYS A 143 16.93 3.71 10.65
CA LYS A 143 18.36 3.72 10.99
C LYS A 143 19.02 2.33 10.93
N PHE A 144 18.26 1.29 11.26
CA PHE A 144 18.73 -0.08 11.13
C PHE A 144 18.94 -0.44 9.65
N SER A 145 18.00 -0.07 8.78
CA SER A 145 18.08 -0.33 7.34
C SER A 145 19.27 0.41 6.68
N GLU A 146 19.56 1.64 7.13
CA GLU A 146 20.73 2.37 6.65
C GLU A 146 22.05 1.69 7.02
N ARG A 147 22.13 1.11 8.22
CA ARG A 147 23.35 0.47 8.73
C ARG A 147 23.52 -0.98 8.29
N PHE A 148 22.45 -1.71 8.15
CA PHE A 148 22.43 -3.14 7.83
C PHE A 148 21.39 -3.46 6.74
N PRO A 149 21.55 -2.92 5.52
CA PRO A 149 20.55 -3.07 4.45
C PRO A 149 20.26 -4.53 4.11
N GLU A 150 21.27 -5.43 4.16
CA GLU A 150 21.13 -6.86 3.87
C GLU A 150 20.40 -7.66 4.97
N ARG A 151 20.14 -7.02 6.12
CA ARG A 151 19.48 -7.63 7.29
C ARG A 151 18.19 -6.92 7.67
N PHE A 152 17.69 -6.07 6.78
CA PHE A 152 16.44 -5.36 6.93
C PHE A 152 15.46 -5.77 5.84
N PHE A 153 14.23 -6.10 6.24
CA PHE A 153 13.16 -6.47 5.32
C PHE A 153 11.87 -5.70 5.65
N ASP A 154 11.40 -4.94 4.68
CA ASP A 154 10.07 -4.36 4.69
C ASP A 154 9.18 -5.18 3.74
N VAL A 155 8.24 -5.91 4.30
CA VAL A 155 7.35 -6.80 3.53
C VAL A 155 6.13 -6.08 2.94
N GLY A 156 6.07 -4.76 3.05
CA GLY A 156 4.88 -3.99 2.69
C GLY A 156 3.75 -4.19 3.71
N ILE A 157 2.52 -3.88 3.33
CA ILE A 157 1.34 -4.03 4.21
C ILE A 157 0.90 -5.50 4.24
N ALA A 158 1.74 -6.37 4.81
CA ALA A 158 1.56 -7.82 4.84
C ALA A 158 2.03 -8.42 6.17
N GLU A 159 1.35 -8.08 7.25
CA GLU A 159 1.71 -8.47 8.62
C GLU A 159 1.74 -10.00 8.80
N GLN A 160 0.82 -10.73 8.16
CA GLN A 160 0.81 -12.19 8.17
C GLN A 160 2.10 -12.76 7.57
N HIS A 161 2.51 -12.23 6.41
CA HIS A 161 3.77 -12.63 5.77
C HIS A 161 4.97 -12.29 6.65
N ALA A 162 4.99 -11.13 7.32
CA ALA A 162 6.07 -10.75 8.22
C ALA A 162 6.31 -11.79 9.32
N VAL A 163 5.24 -12.26 9.95
CA VAL A 163 5.32 -13.25 11.04
C VAL A 163 5.81 -14.59 10.53
N THR A 164 5.17 -15.15 9.49
CA THR A 164 5.60 -16.44 8.91
C THR A 164 7.04 -16.38 8.37
N PHE A 165 7.43 -15.26 7.76
CA PHE A 165 8.81 -15.04 7.31
C PHE A 165 9.81 -15.04 8.48
N CYS A 166 9.47 -14.38 9.60
CA CYS A 166 10.27 -14.41 10.82
C CYS A 166 10.38 -15.83 11.39
N ALA A 167 9.29 -16.59 11.41
CA ALA A 167 9.30 -17.97 11.89
C ALA A 167 10.25 -18.84 11.06
N GLY A 168 10.19 -18.74 9.73
CA GLY A 168 11.12 -19.44 8.84
C GLY A 168 12.59 -19.07 9.09
N MET A 169 12.90 -17.79 9.28
CA MET A 169 14.26 -17.35 9.62
C MET A 169 14.71 -17.86 10.98
N SER A 170 13.80 -17.89 11.96
CA SER A 170 14.12 -18.43 13.30
C SER A 170 14.46 -19.91 13.26
N SER A 171 13.79 -20.69 12.41
CA SER A 171 14.09 -22.12 12.24
C SER A 171 15.48 -22.38 11.67
N GLU A 172 16.02 -21.43 10.88
CA GLU A 172 17.39 -21.45 10.35
C GLU A 172 18.43 -20.81 11.30
N GLY A 173 18.02 -20.47 12.51
CA GLY A 173 18.90 -19.97 13.59
C GLY A 173 19.21 -18.49 13.50
N PHE A 174 18.48 -17.71 12.71
CA PHE A 174 18.48 -16.25 12.76
C PHE A 174 17.66 -15.75 13.96
N LYS A 175 17.83 -14.47 14.27
CA LYS A 175 17.12 -13.77 15.37
C LYS A 175 16.33 -12.58 14.80
N PRO A 176 15.18 -12.85 14.18
CA PRO A 176 14.37 -11.79 13.59
C PRO A 176 13.63 -10.98 14.65
N TYR A 177 13.67 -9.68 14.53
CA TYR A 177 12.86 -8.72 15.27
C TYR A 177 11.73 -8.22 14.37
N CYS A 178 10.53 -8.78 14.56
CA CYS A 178 9.33 -8.41 13.83
C CYS A 178 8.69 -7.17 14.49
N SER A 179 9.04 -5.99 13.98
CA SER A 179 8.61 -4.71 14.56
C SER A 179 7.39 -4.17 13.83
N ILE A 180 6.23 -4.37 14.43
CA ILE A 180 4.91 -4.00 13.90
C ILE A 180 4.11 -3.34 15.02
N TYR A 181 3.32 -2.31 14.70
CA TYR A 181 2.42 -1.71 15.67
C TYR A 181 1.40 -2.73 16.17
N SER A 182 1.16 -2.77 17.47
CA SER A 182 0.30 -3.75 18.12
C SER A 182 -1.10 -3.84 17.54
N ASN A 183 -1.68 -2.72 17.12
CA ASN A 183 -2.99 -2.67 16.49
C ASN A 183 -3.01 -3.23 15.05
N PHE A 184 -1.87 -3.22 14.34
CA PHE A 184 -1.76 -3.86 13.03
C PHE A 184 -1.37 -5.33 13.13
N LEU A 185 -0.62 -5.71 14.17
CA LEU A 185 -0.20 -7.08 14.42
C LEU A 185 -1.38 -8.04 14.63
N GLN A 186 -2.57 -7.53 15.02
CA GLN A 186 -3.78 -8.35 15.11
C GLN A 186 -4.14 -9.08 13.79
N ARG A 187 -3.71 -8.55 12.62
CA ARG A 187 -3.91 -9.23 11.32
C ARG A 187 -3.11 -10.51 11.18
N ALA A 188 -2.05 -10.68 11.96
CA ALA A 188 -1.18 -11.85 11.94
C ALA A 188 -1.41 -12.78 13.15
N TYR A 189 -2.59 -12.68 13.77
CA TYR A 189 -2.88 -13.47 14.98
C TYR A 189 -2.75 -14.97 14.74
N ASP A 190 -3.29 -15.48 13.64
CA ASP A 190 -3.24 -16.90 13.29
C ASP A 190 -1.79 -17.36 13.09
N GLN A 191 -0.95 -16.55 12.44
CA GLN A 191 0.46 -16.83 12.20
C GLN A 191 1.26 -16.85 13.51
N ILE A 192 0.96 -15.94 14.46
CA ILE A 192 1.62 -15.94 15.79
C ILE A 192 1.28 -17.20 16.59
N VAL A 193 0.07 -17.73 16.42
CA VAL A 193 -0.37 -18.92 17.14
C VAL A 193 0.15 -20.20 16.49
N HIS A 194 0.24 -20.23 15.17
CA HIS A 194 0.54 -21.43 14.38
C HIS A 194 2.05 -21.58 14.11
N ASP A 195 2.74 -20.50 13.74
CA ASP A 195 4.14 -20.47 13.30
C ASP A 195 5.09 -20.14 14.46
#